data_29576c2fedda0093a59c6a2e343e84ac
#
_entry.id   29576c2fedda0093a59c6a2e343e84ac
#
_cell.length_a   1.000
_cell.length_b   1.000
_cell.length_c   1.000
_cell.angle_alpha   90.00
_cell.angle_beta   90.00
_cell.angle_gamma   90.00
#
_symmetry.space_group_name_H-M   'P 1'
#
loop_
_entity.id
_entity.type
_entity.pdbx_description
1 polymer ?
#
loop_
_entity_poly.entity_id
_entity_poly.type
_entity_poly.pdbx_seq_one_letter_code
_entity_poly.pdbx_strand_id
1 'polypeptide(L)'
;VMEEYYKRNPQAKIEHDALEVFTQEHIETLKNSTANKSAALAKYRIPVVCHVYGNNFWGKTLTDAQIVNAIAEVTQDFQALNADYATVNKNFTSVKSGIDMSFELAKIDPKGNPTTGIDRKTTSGKGYGNDSGYDSQIAADAWDNKKYFNVYIVADLYADGGSTNSGVCWYPDVTMTNSNLARCVFNGQYIGTNSTNAEFRAVFTHEFGHFMNLAHTFDTGCSGTGDGVTDTPLHSSTSLGCPTSPSNNTPISDCGNWVINSENYMDYNGAFCGYKNFTKLQVARMDAALNANNVTRKPLWQTSNLITTGLLNPTDIATIDQAVEDLSIYPNPFNEEFNLEMTINTMDNYKVEVVDLLGHVIYNKTISGFMGAYKTNLNLKDQSKGIYFISISCSTGKNVMKLIKE
;
A
#
# COMPACT_ATOMS: atom_id res chain seq x y z
N VAL A 1 -4.86 -14.04 16.98
CA VAL A 1 -5.13 -14.64 15.66
C VAL A 1 -3.84 -15.12 15.01
N MET A 2 -2.82 -14.25 14.80
CA MET A 2 -1.58 -14.65 14.10
C MET A 2 -0.75 -15.69 14.85
N GLU A 3 -0.67 -15.67 16.18
CA GLU A 3 0.05 -16.70 16.95
C GLU A 3 -0.52 -18.10 16.73
N GLU A 4 -1.84 -18.26 16.76
CA GLU A 4 -2.49 -19.55 16.52
C GLU A 4 -2.33 -20.00 15.06
N TYR A 5 -2.37 -19.06 14.11
CA TYR A 5 -2.09 -19.31 12.71
C TYR A 5 -0.65 -19.84 12.51
N TYR A 6 0.36 -19.19 13.12
CA TYR A 6 1.75 -19.59 13.00
C TYR A 6 2.05 -20.95 13.67
N LYS A 7 1.39 -21.28 14.78
CA LYS A 7 1.52 -22.62 15.36
C LYS A 7 1.09 -23.74 14.40
N ARG A 8 0.05 -23.48 13.59
CA ARG A 8 -0.44 -24.43 12.58
C ARG A 8 0.30 -24.35 11.25
N ASN A 9 0.96 -23.23 10.97
CA ASN A 9 1.68 -22.94 9.75
C ASN A 9 3.10 -22.45 10.05
N PRO A 10 4.03 -23.34 10.49
CA PRO A 10 5.39 -22.94 10.88
C PRO A 10 6.18 -22.25 9.75
N GLN A 11 5.92 -22.62 8.50
CA GLN A 11 6.54 -21.98 7.33
C GLN A 11 6.15 -20.49 7.23
N ALA A 12 4.89 -20.16 7.49
CA ALA A 12 4.41 -18.77 7.50
C ALA A 12 5.12 -17.93 8.58
N LYS A 13 5.46 -18.55 9.73
CA LYS A 13 6.26 -17.87 10.77
C LYS A 13 7.67 -17.54 10.27
N ILE A 14 8.32 -18.49 9.60
CA ILE A 14 9.66 -18.29 9.01
C ILE A 14 9.63 -17.14 7.98
N GLU A 15 8.61 -17.11 7.13
CA GLU A 15 8.43 -16.07 6.11
C GLU A 15 8.18 -14.69 6.75
N HIS A 16 7.37 -14.66 7.82
CA HIS A 16 7.14 -13.43 8.59
C HIS A 16 8.44 -12.94 9.24
N ASP A 17 9.22 -13.81 9.87
CA ASP A 17 10.49 -13.43 10.49
C ASP A 17 11.50 -12.89 9.45
N ALA A 18 11.54 -13.49 8.26
CA ALA A 18 12.36 -12.99 7.16
C ALA A 18 11.88 -11.59 6.68
N LEU A 19 10.58 -11.35 6.66
CA LEU A 19 10.02 -10.02 6.36
C LEU A 19 10.40 -9.00 7.44
N GLU A 20 10.39 -9.40 8.72
CA GLU A 20 10.81 -8.51 9.81
C GLU A 20 12.29 -8.12 9.70
N VAL A 21 13.18 -9.06 9.39
CA VAL A 21 14.60 -8.78 9.12
C VAL A 21 14.74 -7.77 7.98
N PHE A 22 14.08 -8.03 6.85
CA PHE A 22 14.08 -7.10 5.71
C PHE A 22 13.53 -5.72 6.09
N THR A 23 12.47 -5.68 6.89
CA THR A 23 11.84 -4.44 7.35
C THR A 23 12.82 -3.59 8.17
N GLN A 24 13.56 -4.20 9.10
CA GLN A 24 14.54 -3.48 9.90
C GLN A 24 15.71 -2.96 9.06
N GLU A 25 16.23 -3.77 8.14
CA GLU A 25 17.29 -3.36 7.21
C GLU A 25 16.82 -2.19 6.31
N HIS A 26 15.58 -2.24 5.83
CA HIS A 26 14.99 -1.18 5.02
C HIS A 26 14.85 0.13 5.80
N ILE A 27 14.35 0.07 7.04
CA ILE A 27 14.25 1.23 7.94
C ILE A 27 15.63 1.86 8.15
N GLU A 28 16.67 1.06 8.44
CA GLU A 28 18.03 1.57 8.65
C GLU A 28 18.61 2.19 7.36
N THR A 29 18.30 1.62 6.20
CA THR A 29 18.68 2.19 4.90
C THR A 29 18.05 3.57 4.70
N LEU A 30 16.77 3.72 5.00
CA LEU A 30 16.07 5.00 4.89
C LEU A 30 16.61 6.04 5.89
N LYS A 31 16.94 5.66 7.13
CA LYS A 31 17.55 6.55 8.12
C LYS A 31 18.92 7.08 7.67
N ASN A 32 19.72 6.22 7.04
CA ASN A 32 21.08 6.52 6.63
C ASN A 32 21.17 7.18 5.25
N SER A 33 20.08 7.20 4.49
CA SER A 33 20.06 7.89 3.21
C SER A 33 20.14 9.40 3.43
N THR A 34 21.26 10.00 2.98
CA THR A 34 21.44 11.45 2.96
C THR A 34 20.68 12.11 1.81
N ALA A 35 19.96 11.33 1.03
CA ALA A 35 19.08 11.84 -0.01
C ALA A 35 18.08 12.80 0.63
N ASN A 36 18.13 14.05 0.19
CA ASN A 36 17.21 15.09 0.60
C ASN A 36 15.79 14.52 0.66
N LYS A 37 15.10 14.80 1.77
CA LYS A 37 13.77 14.32 2.16
C LYS A 37 12.61 14.68 1.22
N SER A 38 12.87 14.75 -0.04
CA SER A 38 11.98 15.03 -1.15
C SER A 38 12.03 13.91 -2.22
N ALA A 39 12.69 12.80 -1.97
CA ALA A 39 12.29 11.60 -2.72
C ALA A 39 10.88 11.27 -2.25
N ALA A 40 9.89 11.77 -2.97
CA ALA A 40 8.51 11.33 -2.79
C ALA A 40 8.55 9.81 -2.85
N LEU A 41 8.15 9.15 -1.76
CA LEU A 41 7.90 7.72 -1.79
C LEU A 41 7.04 7.45 -3.01
N ALA A 42 7.39 6.46 -3.81
CA ALA A 42 6.66 6.17 -5.03
C ALA A 42 5.16 6.07 -4.72
N LYS A 43 4.31 6.70 -5.53
CA LYS A 43 2.86 6.67 -5.33
C LYS A 43 2.34 5.26 -5.52
N TYR A 44 1.97 4.61 -4.42
CA TYR A 44 1.39 3.28 -4.43
C TYR A 44 -0.12 3.36 -4.66
N ARG A 45 -0.63 2.66 -5.65
CA ARG A 45 -2.07 2.50 -5.91
C ARG A 45 -2.45 1.05 -5.68
N ILE A 46 -3.35 0.79 -4.76
CA ILE A 46 -3.72 -0.56 -4.33
C ILE A 46 -5.14 -0.87 -4.81
N PRO A 47 -5.32 -1.81 -5.75
CA PRO A 47 -6.64 -2.23 -6.22
C PRO A 47 -7.39 -2.99 -5.12
N VAL A 48 -8.54 -2.46 -4.70
CA VAL A 48 -9.40 -3.03 -3.64
C VAL A 48 -10.64 -3.64 -4.26
N VAL A 49 -11.07 -4.79 -3.74
CA VAL A 49 -12.43 -5.32 -3.93
C VAL A 49 -13.10 -5.50 -2.58
N CYS A 50 -14.34 -5.02 -2.47
CA CYS A 50 -15.17 -5.20 -1.28
C CYS A 50 -16.24 -6.27 -1.56
N HIS A 51 -16.12 -7.44 -0.94
CA HIS A 51 -17.12 -8.51 -0.95
C HIS A 51 -18.13 -8.25 0.17
N VAL A 52 -19.36 -7.89 -0.18
CA VAL A 52 -20.40 -7.44 0.77
C VAL A 52 -21.48 -8.50 0.91
N TYR A 53 -21.61 -9.07 2.09
CA TYR A 53 -22.53 -10.18 2.38
C TYR A 53 -23.78 -9.68 3.07
N GLY A 54 -24.87 -9.59 2.28
CA GLY A 54 -26.16 -9.10 2.73
C GLY A 54 -26.28 -7.58 2.74
N ASN A 55 -27.45 -7.10 3.20
CA ASN A 55 -27.78 -5.68 3.21
C ASN A 55 -28.04 -5.12 4.61
N ASN A 56 -28.14 -5.99 5.61
CA ASN A 56 -28.43 -5.61 6.99
C ASN A 56 -27.31 -6.10 7.91
N PHE A 57 -26.70 -5.15 8.60
CA PHE A 57 -25.62 -5.36 9.53
C PHE A 57 -26.09 -4.90 10.91
N TRP A 58 -26.72 -5.80 11.66
CA TRP A 58 -27.26 -5.50 13.00
C TRP A 58 -28.23 -4.30 13.02
N GLY A 59 -29.14 -4.27 12.06
CA GLY A 59 -30.12 -3.18 11.93
C GLY A 59 -29.66 -1.96 11.14
N LYS A 60 -28.40 -1.93 10.68
CA LYS A 60 -27.87 -0.87 9.81
C LYS A 60 -27.75 -1.35 8.37
N THR A 61 -28.06 -0.48 7.43
CA THR A 61 -27.85 -0.72 5.99
C THR A 61 -26.55 -0.07 5.55
N LEU A 62 -25.80 -0.76 4.72
CA LEU A 62 -24.55 -0.24 4.13
C LEU A 62 -24.74 -0.05 2.62
N THR A 63 -24.65 1.19 2.17
CA THR A 63 -24.74 1.57 0.75
C THR A 63 -23.37 1.54 0.07
N ASP A 64 -23.36 1.44 -1.26
CA ASP A 64 -22.12 1.52 -2.05
C ASP A 64 -21.43 2.87 -1.86
N ALA A 65 -22.20 3.96 -1.76
CA ALA A 65 -21.66 5.29 -1.51
C ALA A 65 -20.90 5.38 -0.17
N GLN A 66 -21.38 4.69 0.88
CA GLN A 66 -20.68 4.63 2.17
C GLN A 66 -19.38 3.83 2.07
N ILE A 67 -19.35 2.75 1.29
CA ILE A 67 -18.13 1.97 1.04
C ILE A 67 -17.10 2.82 0.26
N VAL A 68 -17.54 3.47 -0.82
CA VAL A 68 -16.69 4.38 -1.61
C VAL A 68 -16.09 5.47 -0.72
N ASN A 69 -16.91 6.09 0.13
CA ASN A 69 -16.45 7.12 1.06
C ASN A 69 -15.43 6.56 2.07
N ALA A 70 -15.68 5.39 2.65
CA ALA A 70 -14.77 4.77 3.61
C ALA A 70 -13.39 4.46 2.98
N ILE A 71 -13.34 3.98 1.74
CA ILE A 71 -12.09 3.76 1.00
C ILE A 71 -11.36 5.10 0.72
N ALA A 72 -12.10 6.18 0.43
CA ALA A 72 -11.52 7.50 0.25
C ALA A 72 -10.96 8.06 1.57
N GLU A 73 -11.66 7.91 2.68
CA GLU A 73 -11.21 8.31 4.02
C GLU A 73 -9.90 7.59 4.42
N VAL A 74 -9.85 6.26 4.24
CA VAL A 74 -8.61 5.49 4.47
C VAL A 74 -7.44 6.03 3.66
N THR A 75 -7.66 6.35 2.39
CA THR A 75 -6.62 6.95 1.54
C THR A 75 -6.13 8.28 2.11
N GLN A 76 -7.03 9.14 2.58
CA GLN A 76 -6.65 10.40 3.23
C GLN A 76 -5.84 10.18 4.51
N ASP A 77 -6.24 9.22 5.33
CA ASP A 77 -5.56 8.88 6.57
C ASP A 77 -4.11 8.40 6.32
N PHE A 78 -3.92 7.50 5.36
CA PHE A 78 -2.58 7.03 4.99
C PHE A 78 -1.71 8.14 4.39
N GLN A 79 -2.30 9.06 3.64
CA GLN A 79 -1.60 10.22 3.06
C GLN A 79 -1.41 11.37 4.04
N ALA A 80 -1.92 11.26 5.29
CA ALA A 80 -1.91 12.34 6.28
C ALA A 80 -2.65 13.61 5.79
N LEU A 81 -3.73 13.40 5.03
CA LEU A 81 -4.62 14.46 4.51
C LEU A 81 -5.94 14.54 5.27
N ASN A 82 -6.13 13.73 6.31
CA ASN A 82 -7.28 13.79 7.21
C ASN A 82 -7.36 15.16 7.90
N ALA A 83 -8.57 15.68 8.05
CA ALA A 83 -8.82 17.05 8.52
C ALA A 83 -8.23 17.33 9.92
N ASP A 84 -8.15 16.32 10.77
CA ASP A 84 -7.65 16.41 12.15
C ASP A 84 -6.14 16.12 12.29
N TYR A 85 -5.43 15.78 11.21
CA TYR A 85 -3.98 15.58 11.23
C TYR A 85 -3.20 16.78 11.80
N ALA A 86 -3.67 18.00 11.53
CA ALA A 86 -3.05 19.20 12.08
C ALA A 86 -3.15 19.28 13.62
N THR A 87 -4.14 18.60 14.22
CA THR A 87 -4.44 18.61 15.64
C THR A 87 -3.79 17.48 16.44
N VAL A 88 -2.95 16.68 15.83
CA VAL A 88 -2.16 15.63 16.50
C VAL A 88 -1.37 16.23 17.67
N ASN A 89 -1.39 15.53 18.79
CA ASN A 89 -0.72 15.97 20.03
C ASN A 89 0.72 16.42 19.76
N LYS A 90 1.10 17.56 20.36
CA LYS A 90 2.39 18.23 20.13
C LYS A 90 3.60 17.34 20.34
N ASN A 91 3.51 16.35 21.24
CA ASN A 91 4.60 15.41 21.51
C ASN A 91 4.93 14.53 20.29
N PHE A 92 3.99 14.35 19.36
CA PHE A 92 4.15 13.52 18.17
C PHE A 92 4.24 14.31 16.86
N THR A 93 4.19 15.64 16.93
CA THR A 93 4.27 16.50 15.72
C THR A 93 5.55 16.28 14.92
N SER A 94 6.67 15.97 15.59
CA SER A 94 7.95 15.73 14.93
C SER A 94 8.07 14.36 14.26
N VAL A 95 7.26 13.39 14.68
CA VAL A 95 7.32 12.00 14.20
C VAL A 95 6.13 11.59 13.35
N LYS A 96 5.00 12.30 13.39
CA LYS A 96 3.84 11.98 12.56
C LYS A 96 4.18 12.06 11.07
N SER A 97 3.61 11.18 10.27
CA SER A 97 3.90 11.07 8.83
C SER A 97 2.75 10.46 8.06
N GLY A 98 2.80 10.56 6.75
CA GLY A 98 1.95 9.83 5.81
C GLY A 98 2.79 9.17 4.72
N ILE A 99 2.17 8.23 4.01
CA ILE A 99 2.73 7.55 2.84
C ILE A 99 1.94 7.94 1.59
N ASP A 100 2.62 8.20 0.47
CA ASP A 100 1.93 8.47 -0.80
C ASP A 100 1.35 7.16 -1.36
N MET A 101 0.22 6.75 -0.80
CA MET A 101 -0.49 5.52 -1.14
C MET A 101 -1.99 5.80 -1.25
N SER A 102 -2.64 5.22 -2.27
CA SER A 102 -4.09 5.25 -2.42
C SER A 102 -4.65 3.83 -2.45
N PHE A 103 -5.80 3.65 -1.81
CA PHE A 103 -6.65 2.47 -1.96
C PHE A 103 -7.77 2.83 -2.93
N GLU A 104 -7.94 2.05 -3.98
CA GLU A 104 -8.88 2.37 -5.04
C GLU A 104 -9.70 1.13 -5.42
N LEU A 105 -11.02 1.29 -5.48
CA LEU A 105 -11.90 0.21 -5.94
C LEU A 105 -11.54 -0.18 -7.37
N ALA A 106 -11.33 -1.48 -7.60
CA ALA A 106 -11.00 -2.03 -8.90
C ALA A 106 -12.07 -1.69 -9.95
N LYS A 107 -11.66 -1.49 -11.19
CA LYS A 107 -12.55 -1.15 -12.32
C LYS A 107 -12.73 -2.31 -13.29
N ILE A 108 -11.89 -3.35 -13.19
CA ILE A 108 -11.97 -4.58 -13.98
C ILE A 108 -11.97 -5.75 -13.00
N ASP A 109 -12.89 -6.70 -13.20
CA ASP A 109 -13.02 -7.92 -12.40
C ASP A 109 -12.03 -9.01 -12.87
N PRO A 110 -11.86 -10.16 -12.17
CA PRO A 110 -10.95 -11.23 -12.58
C PRO A 110 -11.28 -11.87 -13.94
N LYS A 111 -12.48 -11.65 -14.47
CA LYS A 111 -12.90 -12.14 -15.80
C LYS A 111 -12.67 -11.13 -16.90
N GLY A 112 -12.15 -9.94 -16.57
CA GLY A 112 -11.91 -8.87 -17.53
C GLY A 112 -13.12 -7.96 -17.80
N ASN A 113 -14.20 -8.05 -17.02
CA ASN A 113 -15.38 -7.21 -17.19
C ASN A 113 -15.28 -5.94 -16.34
N PRO A 114 -15.93 -4.84 -16.77
CA PRO A 114 -16.08 -3.64 -15.94
C PRO A 114 -16.77 -3.95 -14.59
N THR A 115 -16.28 -3.34 -13.51
CA THR A 115 -16.84 -3.50 -12.18
C THR A 115 -16.78 -2.18 -11.38
N THR A 116 -17.57 -2.09 -10.34
CA THR A 116 -17.48 -1.02 -9.34
C THR A 116 -16.44 -1.31 -8.24
N GLY A 117 -15.86 -2.52 -8.22
CA GLY A 117 -15.03 -3.00 -7.12
C GLY A 117 -15.83 -3.38 -5.86
N ILE A 118 -17.16 -3.33 -5.92
CA ILE A 118 -18.07 -3.76 -4.84
C ILE A 118 -18.83 -4.99 -5.33
N ASP A 119 -18.50 -6.13 -4.78
CA ASP A 119 -19.08 -7.43 -5.12
C ASP A 119 -20.13 -7.81 -4.07
N ARG A 120 -21.41 -7.49 -4.35
CA ARG A 120 -22.51 -7.80 -3.44
C ARG A 120 -22.97 -9.24 -3.58
N LYS A 121 -22.89 -9.98 -2.48
CA LYS A 121 -23.36 -11.36 -2.38
C LYS A 121 -24.79 -11.38 -1.84
N THR A 122 -25.60 -12.30 -2.34
CA THR A 122 -26.99 -12.51 -1.87
C THR A 122 -27.06 -13.30 -0.57
N THR A 123 -25.99 -14.00 -0.22
CA THR A 123 -25.85 -14.81 1.00
C THR A 123 -25.34 -13.95 2.16
N SER A 124 -25.72 -14.30 3.39
CA SER A 124 -25.07 -13.76 4.58
C SER A 124 -23.74 -14.50 4.80
N GLY A 125 -22.62 -13.80 4.63
CA GLY A 125 -21.31 -14.32 5.01
C GLY A 125 -21.11 -14.26 6.52
N LYS A 126 -20.42 -15.25 7.07
CA LYS A 126 -20.01 -15.27 8.48
C LYS A 126 -18.75 -16.12 8.64
N GLY A 127 -17.98 -15.86 9.69
CA GLY A 127 -16.80 -16.65 10.02
C GLY A 127 -15.56 -16.32 9.21
N TYR A 128 -15.59 -15.30 8.32
CA TYR A 128 -14.45 -14.88 7.49
C TYR A 128 -13.29 -14.30 8.32
N GLY A 129 -13.57 -13.91 9.59
CA GLY A 129 -12.57 -13.46 10.55
C GLY A 129 -11.85 -14.60 11.27
N ASN A 130 -12.28 -15.84 11.11
CA ASN A 130 -11.59 -16.98 11.68
C ASN A 130 -10.31 -17.29 10.92
N ASP A 131 -9.32 -17.80 11.64
CA ASP A 131 -8.03 -18.22 11.11
C ASP A 131 -8.06 -19.63 10.50
N SER A 132 -9.20 -20.33 10.59
CA SER A 132 -9.46 -21.65 10.00
C SER A 132 -10.93 -21.98 9.94
N GLY A 133 -11.26 -23.05 9.21
CA GLY A 133 -12.61 -23.60 9.12
C GLY A 133 -13.48 -22.98 8.02
N TYR A 134 -13.06 -21.87 7.44
CA TYR A 134 -13.75 -21.16 6.35
C TYR A 134 -12.87 -20.98 5.12
N ASP A 135 -11.67 -21.54 5.10
CA ASP A 135 -10.65 -21.31 4.07
C ASP A 135 -11.14 -21.62 2.65
N SER A 136 -11.85 -22.74 2.48
CA SER A 136 -12.37 -23.14 1.15
C SER A 136 -13.39 -22.12 0.60
N GLN A 137 -14.22 -21.57 1.47
CA GLN A 137 -15.23 -20.57 1.07
C GLN A 137 -14.56 -19.22 0.80
N ILE A 138 -13.62 -18.81 1.65
CA ILE A 138 -12.84 -17.57 1.48
C ILE A 138 -12.09 -17.62 0.16
N ALA A 139 -11.35 -18.71 -0.10
CA ALA A 139 -10.58 -18.86 -1.34
C ALA A 139 -11.46 -18.91 -2.61
N ALA A 140 -12.68 -19.47 -2.49
CA ALA A 140 -13.64 -19.51 -3.61
C ALA A 140 -14.25 -18.13 -3.92
N ASP A 141 -14.43 -17.29 -2.90
CA ASP A 141 -14.99 -15.95 -3.05
C ASP A 141 -13.93 -14.89 -3.39
N ALA A 142 -12.67 -15.16 -3.05
CA ALA A 142 -11.57 -14.21 -3.25
C ALA A 142 -11.30 -13.92 -4.72
N TRP A 143 -11.00 -12.68 -5.01
CA TRP A 143 -10.28 -12.34 -6.22
C TRP A 143 -8.78 -12.53 -5.98
N ASP A 144 -8.01 -12.85 -7.03
CA ASP A 144 -6.56 -13.15 -6.94
C ASP A 144 -5.82 -12.16 -6.01
N ASN A 145 -5.31 -12.65 -4.89
CA ASN A 145 -4.62 -11.83 -3.88
C ASN A 145 -3.34 -11.15 -4.39
N LYS A 146 -2.80 -11.57 -5.53
CA LYS A 146 -1.66 -10.91 -6.19
C LYS A 146 -2.10 -9.71 -7.03
N LYS A 147 -3.40 -9.59 -7.29
CA LYS A 147 -3.98 -8.52 -8.11
C LYS A 147 -4.88 -7.60 -7.35
N TYR A 148 -5.61 -8.11 -6.36
CA TYR A 148 -6.61 -7.38 -5.61
C TYR A 148 -6.41 -7.51 -4.11
N PHE A 149 -6.57 -6.43 -3.40
CA PHE A 149 -6.73 -6.46 -1.95
C PHE A 149 -8.19 -6.81 -1.63
N ASN A 150 -8.42 -7.99 -1.08
CA ASN A 150 -9.74 -8.50 -0.76
C ASN A 150 -10.20 -8.02 0.62
N VAL A 151 -11.30 -7.30 0.66
CA VAL A 151 -11.99 -6.79 1.85
C VAL A 151 -13.35 -7.49 1.94
N TYR A 152 -13.60 -8.16 3.05
CA TYR A 152 -14.88 -8.85 3.31
C TYR A 152 -15.70 -8.05 4.31
N ILE A 153 -16.96 -7.80 3.99
CA ILE A 153 -17.91 -7.06 4.82
C ILE A 153 -19.04 -8.00 5.18
N VAL A 154 -19.09 -8.38 6.45
CA VAL A 154 -20.03 -9.37 7.00
C VAL A 154 -20.72 -8.83 8.24
N ALA A 155 -21.78 -9.49 8.70
CA ALA A 155 -22.45 -9.13 9.95
C ALA A 155 -21.81 -9.80 11.17
N ASP A 156 -21.25 -11.00 10.99
CA ASP A 156 -20.69 -11.82 12.06
C ASP A 156 -19.30 -12.34 11.65
N LEU A 157 -18.25 -11.70 12.19
CA LEU A 157 -16.88 -11.97 11.78
C LEU A 157 -16.46 -13.41 12.07
N TYR A 158 -16.86 -13.93 13.23
CA TYR A 158 -16.34 -15.20 13.75
C TYR A 158 -17.36 -16.36 13.73
N ALA A 159 -18.57 -16.11 13.22
CA ALA A 159 -19.70 -17.05 13.23
C ALA A 159 -20.09 -17.50 14.66
N ASP A 160 -19.95 -16.61 15.62
CA ASP A 160 -20.25 -16.80 17.04
C ASP A 160 -21.53 -16.09 17.50
N GLY A 161 -22.21 -15.40 16.57
CA GLY A 161 -23.39 -14.59 16.85
C GLY A 161 -23.04 -13.23 17.48
N GLY A 162 -21.76 -12.85 17.52
CA GLY A 162 -21.28 -11.60 18.10
C GLY A 162 -21.40 -10.41 17.14
N SER A 163 -21.80 -9.26 17.70
CA SER A 163 -21.92 -8.01 16.95
C SER A 163 -20.84 -6.98 17.29
N THR A 164 -20.02 -7.23 18.30
CA THR A 164 -19.11 -6.23 18.88
C THR A 164 -17.75 -6.17 18.23
N ASN A 165 -17.36 -7.18 17.44
CA ASN A 165 -16.11 -7.18 16.72
C ASN A 165 -16.22 -6.31 15.47
N SER A 166 -15.34 -5.31 15.33
CA SER A 166 -15.39 -4.30 14.27
C SER A 166 -14.64 -4.72 13.03
N GLY A 167 -13.45 -5.29 13.18
CA GLY A 167 -12.59 -5.73 12.09
C GLY A 167 -11.53 -6.72 12.53
N VAL A 168 -10.86 -7.34 11.57
CA VAL A 168 -9.66 -8.15 11.72
C VAL A 168 -8.92 -8.22 10.39
N CYS A 169 -7.60 -8.20 10.43
CA CYS A 169 -6.76 -8.33 9.24
C CYS A 169 -5.56 -9.23 9.49
N TRP A 170 -5.01 -9.78 8.42
CA TRP A 170 -3.80 -10.60 8.45
C TRP A 170 -2.61 -9.83 7.90
N TYR A 171 -1.47 -10.01 8.57
CA TYR A 171 -0.18 -9.50 8.13
C TYR A 171 0.21 -10.05 6.74
N PRO A 172 1.21 -9.44 6.06
CA PRO A 172 1.75 -10.01 4.83
C PRO A 172 2.21 -11.45 5.05
N ASP A 173 1.65 -12.38 4.28
CA ASP A 173 1.92 -13.82 4.37
C ASP A 173 1.89 -14.43 2.97
N VAL A 174 2.95 -15.15 2.59
CA VAL A 174 3.12 -15.73 1.24
C VAL A 174 2.15 -16.89 1.04
N THR A 175 1.99 -17.74 2.05
CA THR A 175 1.09 -18.90 1.99
C THR A 175 -0.36 -18.46 1.82
N MET A 176 -0.81 -17.50 2.65
CA MET A 176 -2.17 -16.94 2.53
C MET A 176 -2.38 -16.26 1.17
N THR A 177 -1.39 -15.49 0.70
CA THR A 177 -1.49 -14.81 -0.61
C THR A 177 -1.61 -15.82 -1.75
N ASN A 178 -0.80 -16.88 -1.75
CA ASN A 178 -0.84 -17.93 -2.77
C ASN A 178 -2.12 -18.77 -2.73
N SER A 179 -2.75 -18.87 -1.57
CA SER A 179 -3.98 -19.62 -1.34
C SER A 179 -5.25 -18.78 -1.44
N ASN A 180 -5.16 -17.51 -1.81
CA ASN A 180 -6.26 -16.56 -1.84
C ASN A 180 -6.97 -16.39 -0.48
N LEU A 181 -6.20 -16.40 0.61
CA LEU A 181 -6.69 -16.23 1.98
C LEU A 181 -6.31 -14.90 2.62
N ALA A 182 -5.40 -14.12 1.99
CA ALA A 182 -4.99 -12.81 2.49
C ALA A 182 -6.15 -11.80 2.39
N ARG A 183 -6.55 -11.23 3.52
CA ARG A 183 -7.77 -10.43 3.62
C ARG A 183 -7.79 -9.50 4.82
N CYS A 184 -8.69 -8.51 4.78
CA CYS A 184 -9.27 -7.87 5.95
C CYS A 184 -10.78 -8.13 5.98
N VAL A 185 -11.34 -8.28 7.17
CA VAL A 185 -12.77 -8.59 7.39
C VAL A 185 -13.37 -7.56 8.33
N PHE A 186 -14.54 -7.04 8.00
CA PHE A 186 -15.19 -5.97 8.74
C PHE A 186 -16.64 -6.28 9.03
N ASN A 187 -17.12 -5.82 10.18
CA ASN A 187 -18.54 -5.77 10.46
C ASN A 187 -19.15 -4.51 9.83
N GLY A 188 -20.08 -4.72 8.90
CA GLY A 188 -20.66 -3.62 8.12
C GLY A 188 -21.40 -2.56 8.95
N GLN A 189 -21.78 -2.86 10.21
CA GLN A 189 -22.40 -1.84 11.07
C GLN A 189 -21.46 -0.72 11.51
N TYR A 190 -20.13 -0.94 11.41
CA TYR A 190 -19.11 -0.01 11.89
C TYR A 190 -18.40 0.74 10.77
N ILE A 191 -18.75 0.51 9.50
CA ILE A 191 -18.05 1.09 8.37
C ILE A 191 -18.44 2.56 8.19
N GLY A 192 -17.41 3.42 8.18
CA GLY A 192 -17.55 4.85 7.86
C GLY A 192 -18.62 5.53 8.68
N THR A 193 -19.50 6.27 8.01
CA THR A 193 -20.61 7.03 8.63
C THR A 193 -21.70 6.16 9.26
N ASN A 194 -21.66 4.85 9.14
CA ASN A 194 -22.56 3.95 9.85
C ASN A 194 -22.31 3.95 11.36
N SER A 195 -21.11 4.33 11.79
CA SER A 195 -20.78 4.49 13.21
C SER A 195 -20.68 5.96 13.59
N THR A 196 -21.34 6.33 14.69
CA THR A 196 -21.17 7.62 15.36
C THR A 196 -19.99 7.62 16.34
N ASN A 197 -19.39 6.45 16.59
CA ASN A 197 -18.24 6.29 17.45
C ASN A 197 -16.95 6.55 16.66
N ALA A 198 -16.09 7.45 17.13
CA ALA A 198 -14.82 7.80 16.50
C ALA A 198 -13.88 6.60 16.35
N GLU A 199 -13.93 5.63 17.29
CA GLU A 199 -13.19 4.38 17.24
C GLU A 199 -13.47 3.60 15.95
N PHE A 200 -14.74 3.41 15.64
CA PHE A 200 -15.14 2.58 14.51
C PHE A 200 -15.05 3.32 13.16
N ARG A 201 -14.99 4.64 13.16
CA ARG A 201 -14.75 5.42 11.94
C ARG A 201 -13.39 5.09 11.31
N ALA A 202 -12.38 4.85 12.14
CA ALA A 202 -11.02 4.55 11.70
C ALA A 202 -10.73 3.04 11.59
N VAL A 203 -11.75 2.17 11.72
CA VAL A 203 -11.53 0.71 11.71
C VAL A 203 -10.86 0.22 10.41
N PHE A 204 -11.23 0.79 9.27
CA PHE A 204 -10.57 0.45 8.00
C PHE A 204 -9.10 0.84 8.01
N THR A 205 -8.78 2.03 8.48
CA THR A 205 -7.40 2.54 8.54
C THR A 205 -6.55 1.68 9.48
N HIS A 206 -7.10 1.27 10.62
CA HIS A 206 -6.45 0.35 11.57
C HIS A 206 -6.14 -1.00 10.91
N GLU A 207 -7.15 -1.68 10.37
CA GLU A 207 -6.96 -3.01 9.77
C GLU A 207 -6.08 -2.97 8.51
N PHE A 208 -6.19 -1.90 7.71
CA PHE A 208 -5.30 -1.71 6.57
C PHE A 208 -3.85 -1.46 7.00
N GLY A 209 -3.64 -0.88 8.18
CA GLY A 209 -2.33 -0.83 8.83
C GLY A 209 -1.75 -2.23 9.05
N HIS A 210 -2.52 -3.17 9.59
CA HIS A 210 -2.10 -4.57 9.72
C HIS A 210 -1.83 -5.21 8.35
N PHE A 211 -2.67 -4.96 7.36
CA PHE A 211 -2.40 -5.42 6.00
C PHE A 211 -1.04 -4.94 5.48
N MET A 212 -0.61 -3.75 5.89
CA MET A 212 0.69 -3.16 5.54
C MET A 212 1.80 -3.45 6.57
N ASN A 213 1.68 -4.51 7.36
CA ASN A 213 2.68 -4.98 8.33
C ASN A 213 2.86 -4.10 9.58
N LEU A 214 1.84 -3.37 10.01
CA LEU A 214 1.89 -2.64 11.28
C LEU A 214 1.31 -3.48 12.42
N ALA A 215 2.05 -3.59 13.51
CA ALA A 215 1.59 -4.17 14.78
C ALA A 215 0.87 -3.11 15.62
N HIS A 216 0.13 -3.53 16.65
CA HIS A 216 -0.40 -2.59 17.63
C HIS A 216 0.72 -1.94 18.43
N THR A 217 0.56 -0.69 18.78
CA THR A 217 1.55 0.06 19.56
C THR A 217 1.82 -0.54 20.95
N PHE A 218 0.89 -1.37 21.45
CA PHE A 218 0.92 -2.01 22.77
C PHE A 218 1.29 -3.51 22.76
N ASP A 219 1.61 -4.11 21.60
CA ASP A 219 1.69 -5.59 21.43
C ASP A 219 2.71 -6.30 22.34
N THR A 220 3.81 -5.66 22.73
CA THR A 220 4.77 -6.25 23.68
C THR A 220 4.69 -5.67 25.08
N GLY A 221 3.71 -4.81 25.34
CA GLY A 221 3.55 -4.11 26.60
C GLY A 221 4.77 -3.24 26.93
N CYS A 222 5.11 -3.16 28.22
CA CYS A 222 6.23 -2.36 28.72
C CYS A 222 7.60 -3.05 28.55
N SER A 223 7.65 -4.21 27.93
CA SER A 223 8.89 -4.97 27.70
C SER A 223 9.01 -5.33 26.21
N GLY A 224 10.24 -5.44 25.73
CA GLY A 224 10.48 -5.82 24.32
C GLY A 224 10.57 -4.61 23.38
N THR A 225 10.17 -4.80 22.14
CA THR A 225 10.37 -3.84 21.05
C THR A 225 9.10 -3.06 20.64
N GLY A 226 8.00 -3.21 21.40
CA GLY A 226 6.71 -2.62 21.06
C GLY A 226 6.18 -3.16 19.74
N ASP A 227 5.75 -2.28 18.86
CA ASP A 227 5.32 -2.55 17.50
C ASP A 227 6.49 -2.67 16.48
N GLY A 228 7.73 -2.78 16.97
CA GLY A 228 8.93 -2.92 16.15
C GLY A 228 9.46 -1.61 15.58
N VAL A 229 8.98 -0.46 16.06
CA VAL A 229 9.53 0.87 15.74
C VAL A 229 9.77 1.71 17.00
N THR A 230 10.68 2.66 16.93
CA THR A 230 11.14 3.40 18.12
C THR A 230 10.49 4.77 18.28
N ASP A 231 9.67 5.21 17.34
CA ASP A 231 8.95 6.48 17.40
C ASP A 231 7.48 6.34 17.87
N THR A 232 7.10 5.12 18.25
CA THR A 232 5.92 4.79 19.04
C THR A 232 6.35 4.36 20.45
N PRO A 233 6.10 5.16 21.49
CA PRO A 233 6.49 4.82 22.84
C PRO A 233 5.77 3.57 23.38
N LEU A 234 6.51 2.72 24.10
CA LEU A 234 5.97 1.51 24.72
C LEU A 234 4.84 1.81 25.69
N HIS A 235 3.79 1.01 25.64
CA HIS A 235 2.71 0.98 26.63
C HIS A 235 2.01 -0.38 26.62
N SER A 236 1.28 -0.67 27.68
CA SER A 236 0.59 -1.93 27.87
C SER A 236 -0.93 -1.77 27.98
N SER A 237 -1.39 -0.57 28.38
CA SER A 237 -2.80 -0.32 28.60
C SER A 237 -3.48 0.26 27.36
N THR A 238 -4.66 -0.29 27.04
CA THR A 238 -5.52 0.14 25.94
C THR A 238 -6.69 1.02 26.41
N SER A 239 -6.72 1.42 27.66
CA SER A 239 -7.83 2.16 28.29
C SER A 239 -7.40 3.38 29.06
N LEU A 240 -6.24 3.95 28.75
CA LEU A 240 -5.70 5.13 29.42
C LEU A 240 -6.43 6.44 29.06
N GLY A 241 -7.24 6.40 28.00
CA GLY A 241 -7.92 7.58 27.48
C GLY A 241 -7.04 8.48 26.65
N CYS A 242 -7.42 9.73 26.54
CA CYS A 242 -6.81 10.69 25.63
C CYS A 242 -6.41 11.99 26.34
N PRO A 243 -5.44 12.74 25.81
CA PRO A 243 -5.26 14.13 26.17
C PRO A 243 -6.59 14.87 25.93
N THR A 244 -7.06 15.63 26.89
CA THR A 244 -8.35 16.33 26.82
C THR A 244 -8.36 17.49 25.81
N SER A 245 -7.19 17.82 25.24
CA SER A 245 -7.01 18.84 24.19
C SER A 245 -5.67 18.65 23.49
N PRO A 246 -5.54 18.97 22.20
CA PRO A 246 -4.25 18.97 21.48
C PRO A 246 -3.22 19.89 22.14
N SER A 247 -3.67 20.93 22.83
CA SER A 247 -2.84 21.86 23.59
C SER A 247 -2.62 21.42 25.03
N ASN A 248 -3.29 20.38 25.52
CA ASN A 248 -3.15 19.92 26.90
C ASN A 248 -1.77 19.32 27.13
N ASN A 249 -1.10 19.83 28.12
CA ASN A 249 0.22 19.41 28.54
C ASN A 249 0.22 18.21 29.50
N THR A 250 -0.95 17.67 29.84
CA THR A 250 -1.02 16.47 30.68
C THR A 250 -0.82 15.25 29.78
N PRO A 251 0.41 14.74 29.67
CA PRO A 251 0.64 13.57 28.82
C PRO A 251 -0.01 12.35 29.47
N ILE A 252 -0.63 11.51 28.68
CA ILE A 252 -0.98 10.17 29.09
C ILE A 252 0.29 9.35 29.00
N SER A 253 0.68 8.71 30.11
CA SER A 253 1.91 7.94 30.17
C SER A 253 1.66 6.55 30.72
N ASP A 254 2.49 5.63 30.30
CA ASP A 254 2.58 4.25 30.78
C ASP A 254 4.06 3.83 30.80
N CYS A 255 4.38 2.64 31.24
CA CYS A 255 5.73 2.08 31.16
C CYS A 255 6.85 2.99 31.70
N GLY A 256 6.65 3.61 32.85
CA GLY A 256 7.68 4.40 33.51
C GLY A 256 7.83 5.83 33.01
N ASN A 257 6.72 6.49 32.73
CA ASN A 257 6.57 7.88 32.28
C ASN A 257 6.80 8.18 30.81
N TRP A 258 6.72 7.18 29.95
CA TRP A 258 6.68 7.41 28.49
C TRP A 258 5.34 8.04 28.12
N VAL A 259 5.38 9.09 27.32
CA VAL A 259 4.16 9.66 26.73
C VAL A 259 3.72 8.77 25.58
N ILE A 260 2.51 8.22 25.64
CA ILE A 260 1.97 7.35 24.61
C ILE A 260 1.34 8.14 23.46
N ASN A 261 1.39 7.58 22.24
CA ASN A 261 0.70 8.12 21.07
C ASN A 261 -0.72 7.56 20.95
N SER A 262 -1.60 7.95 21.86
CA SER A 262 -2.99 7.49 21.93
C SER A 262 -3.84 7.86 20.70
N GLU A 263 -3.36 8.78 19.85
CA GLU A 263 -4.02 9.19 18.62
C GLU A 263 -3.50 8.42 17.37
N ASN A 264 -2.62 7.41 17.59
CA ASN A 264 -2.10 6.57 16.53
C ASN A 264 -3.17 5.60 16.00
N TYR A 265 -3.24 5.40 14.69
CA TYR A 265 -4.20 4.47 14.09
C TYR A 265 -4.04 3.02 14.58
N MET A 266 -2.85 2.61 15.03
CA MET A 266 -2.57 1.27 15.54
C MET A 266 -2.74 1.14 17.07
N ASP A 267 -3.31 2.15 17.72
CA ASP A 267 -3.63 2.16 19.15
C ASP A 267 -5.13 1.90 19.38
N TYR A 268 -5.52 1.57 20.61
CA TYR A 268 -6.93 1.49 21.03
C TYR A 268 -7.34 2.65 21.94
N ASN A 269 -6.38 3.38 22.48
CA ASN A 269 -6.68 4.54 23.36
C ASN A 269 -7.33 5.69 22.57
N GLY A 270 -7.16 5.77 21.25
CA GLY A 270 -7.74 6.78 20.39
C GLY A 270 -9.27 6.75 20.28
N ALA A 271 -9.94 5.72 20.81
CA ALA A 271 -11.39 5.62 20.86
C ALA A 271 -12.10 6.84 21.44
N PHE A 272 -11.42 7.58 22.32
CA PHE A 272 -11.96 8.74 23.02
C PHE A 272 -11.57 10.10 22.42
N CYS A 273 -10.52 10.18 21.60
CA CYS A 273 -10.01 11.43 21.02
C CYS A 273 -9.91 11.44 19.50
N GLY A 274 -10.21 10.33 18.88
CA GLY A 274 -9.99 10.11 17.46
C GLY A 274 -8.57 9.65 17.15
N TYR A 275 -8.48 8.81 16.14
CA TYR A 275 -7.22 8.36 15.56
C TYR A 275 -6.84 9.35 14.45
N LYS A 276 -5.57 9.77 14.39
CA LYS A 276 -5.18 10.89 13.54
C LYS A 276 -3.88 10.70 12.77
N ASN A 277 -3.03 9.76 13.18
CA ASN A 277 -1.70 9.68 12.61
C ASN A 277 -1.09 8.27 12.59
N PHE A 278 -0.19 8.08 11.65
CA PHE A 278 0.92 7.13 11.71
C PHE A 278 2.23 7.87 11.99
N THR A 279 3.27 7.14 12.38
CA THR A 279 4.62 7.69 12.58
C THR A 279 5.52 7.46 11.37
N LYS A 280 6.66 8.14 11.33
CA LYS A 280 7.67 8.00 10.25
C LYS A 280 8.19 6.58 10.12
N LEU A 281 8.42 5.89 11.24
CA LEU A 281 8.94 4.53 11.20
C LEU A 281 7.83 3.51 10.90
N GLN A 282 6.58 3.77 11.28
CA GLN A 282 5.44 2.99 10.78
C GLN A 282 5.29 3.13 9.27
N VAL A 283 5.43 4.34 8.72
CA VAL A 283 5.46 4.57 7.27
C VAL A 283 6.61 3.80 6.61
N ALA A 284 7.80 3.79 7.21
CA ALA A 284 8.93 3.01 6.70
C ALA A 284 8.68 1.50 6.73
N ARG A 285 7.95 0.97 7.74
CA ARG A 285 7.50 -0.44 7.77
C ARG A 285 6.52 -0.75 6.64
N MET A 286 5.55 0.12 6.40
CA MET A 286 4.60 -0.02 5.29
C MET A 286 5.33 -0.02 3.93
N ASP A 287 6.28 0.90 3.74
CA ASP A 287 7.11 0.97 2.54
C ASP A 287 7.94 -0.32 2.36
N ALA A 288 8.51 -0.86 3.43
CA ALA A 288 9.21 -2.16 3.38
C ALA A 288 8.28 -3.28 2.92
N ALA A 289 7.06 -3.39 3.46
CA ALA A 289 6.10 -4.42 3.07
C ALA A 289 5.70 -4.32 1.59
N LEU A 290 5.58 -3.11 1.06
CA LEU A 290 5.28 -2.83 -0.34
C LEU A 290 6.45 -3.16 -1.29
N ASN A 291 7.69 -3.13 -0.80
CA ASN A 291 8.89 -3.36 -1.61
C ASN A 291 9.55 -4.73 -1.39
N ALA A 292 9.15 -5.47 -0.38
CA ALA A 292 9.68 -6.81 -0.12
C ALA A 292 9.55 -7.71 -1.36
N ASN A 293 10.62 -8.47 -1.66
CA ASN A 293 10.65 -9.37 -2.80
C ASN A 293 9.88 -10.69 -2.58
N ASN A 294 8.90 -10.66 -1.69
CA ASN A 294 7.88 -11.69 -1.57
C ASN A 294 6.65 -11.32 -2.41
N VAL A 295 5.83 -12.28 -2.73
CA VAL A 295 4.66 -12.07 -3.61
C VAL A 295 3.43 -11.49 -2.89
N THR A 296 3.60 -10.85 -1.73
CA THR A 296 2.47 -10.44 -0.88
C THR A 296 1.87 -9.08 -1.27
N ARG A 297 2.60 -7.97 -1.09
CA ARG A 297 2.08 -6.62 -1.31
C ARG A 297 2.64 -5.94 -2.56
N LYS A 298 3.89 -6.27 -2.94
CA LYS A 298 4.56 -5.69 -4.11
C LYS A 298 3.80 -5.89 -5.42
N PRO A 299 3.20 -7.05 -5.74
CA PRO A 299 2.47 -7.24 -6.98
C PRO A 299 1.28 -6.30 -7.15
N LEU A 300 0.64 -5.87 -6.05
CA LEU A 300 -0.60 -5.10 -6.09
C LEU A 300 -0.45 -3.76 -6.81
N TRP A 301 0.65 -3.06 -6.61
CA TRP A 301 0.87 -1.72 -7.16
C TRP A 301 1.71 -1.68 -8.44
N GLN A 302 2.13 -2.83 -8.97
CA GLN A 302 2.87 -2.87 -10.23
C GLN A 302 2.03 -2.35 -11.39
N THR A 303 2.64 -1.59 -12.29
CA THR A 303 1.98 -0.99 -13.48
C THR A 303 1.15 -2.00 -14.26
N SER A 304 1.69 -3.20 -14.50
CA SER A 304 0.96 -4.27 -15.21
C SER A 304 -0.31 -4.69 -14.46
N ASN A 305 -0.29 -4.70 -13.13
CA ASN A 305 -1.46 -5.02 -12.34
C ASN A 305 -2.47 -3.87 -12.32
N LEU A 306 -2.02 -2.62 -12.23
CA LEU A 306 -2.90 -1.45 -12.30
C LEU A 306 -3.67 -1.40 -13.64
N ILE A 307 -3.03 -1.78 -14.73
CA ILE A 307 -3.69 -1.95 -16.04
C ILE A 307 -4.71 -3.08 -15.97
N THR A 308 -4.32 -4.24 -15.45
CA THR A 308 -5.20 -5.44 -15.37
C THR A 308 -6.45 -5.16 -14.52
N THR A 309 -6.32 -4.40 -13.46
CA THR A 309 -7.41 -4.06 -12.53
C THR A 309 -8.19 -2.80 -12.93
N GLY A 310 -7.79 -2.15 -14.05
CA GLY A 310 -8.45 -0.98 -14.61
C GLY A 310 -8.19 0.32 -13.87
N LEU A 311 -7.21 0.35 -12.96
CA LEU A 311 -6.81 1.58 -12.27
C LEU A 311 -5.90 2.45 -13.14
N LEU A 312 -5.26 1.86 -14.14
CA LEU A 312 -4.46 2.57 -15.13
C LEU A 312 -4.90 2.14 -16.53
N ASN A 313 -5.17 3.07 -17.42
CA ASN A 313 -5.44 2.74 -18.80
C ASN A 313 -4.13 2.37 -19.53
N PRO A 314 -4.15 1.40 -20.44
CA PRO A 314 -2.98 1.09 -21.26
C PRO A 314 -2.46 2.26 -22.08
N THR A 315 -3.35 3.23 -22.37
CA THR A 315 -3.02 4.50 -23.08
C THR A 315 -2.50 5.58 -22.15
N ASP A 316 -2.78 5.48 -20.86
CA ASP A 316 -2.17 6.31 -19.80
C ASP A 316 -0.85 5.66 -19.36
N ILE A 317 -0.10 5.04 -20.26
CA ILE A 317 1.27 4.61 -19.97
C ILE A 317 1.93 5.88 -19.46
N ALA A 318 2.15 5.91 -18.15
CA ALA A 318 2.79 7.03 -17.51
C ALA A 318 4.06 7.30 -18.31
N THR A 319 4.11 8.44 -18.95
CA THR A 319 5.36 8.93 -19.45
C THR A 319 6.29 8.88 -18.26
N ILE A 320 7.51 8.43 -18.42
CA ILE A 320 8.50 8.35 -17.32
C ILE A 320 8.89 9.75 -16.82
N ASP A 321 8.03 10.75 -17.04
CA ASP A 321 8.26 12.17 -16.82
C ASP A 321 8.67 12.53 -15.39
N GLN A 322 8.37 11.68 -14.41
CA GLN A 322 8.87 11.84 -13.04
C GLN A 322 10.19 11.10 -12.78
N ALA A 323 10.43 10.00 -13.48
CA ALA A 323 11.65 9.20 -13.33
C ALA A 323 12.77 9.70 -14.26
N VAL A 324 12.40 10.31 -15.37
CA VAL A 324 13.31 10.89 -16.37
C VAL A 324 12.77 12.25 -16.80
N GLU A 325 13.55 13.29 -16.60
CA GLU A 325 13.29 14.66 -17.08
C GLU A 325 14.23 15.02 -18.21
N ASP A 326 13.95 16.13 -18.90
CA ASP A 326 14.76 16.71 -19.97
C ASP A 326 15.15 15.71 -21.08
N LEU A 327 14.26 14.71 -21.34
CA LEU A 327 14.52 13.70 -22.36
C LEU A 327 14.58 14.35 -23.74
N SER A 328 15.74 14.29 -24.37
CA SER A 328 15.99 14.86 -25.68
C SER A 328 16.83 13.95 -26.57
N ILE A 329 16.53 14.01 -27.86
CA ILE A 329 17.25 13.25 -28.89
C ILE A 329 17.58 14.18 -30.06
N TYR A 330 18.88 14.30 -30.36
CA TYR A 330 19.34 15.18 -31.42
C TYR A 330 20.64 14.73 -32.08
N PRO A 331 20.84 15.00 -33.38
CA PRO A 331 19.83 15.52 -34.29
C PRO A 331 18.74 14.47 -34.57
N ASN A 332 17.53 14.92 -34.89
CA ASN A 332 16.47 14.07 -35.43
C ASN A 332 15.67 14.92 -36.44
N PRO A 333 15.78 14.69 -37.73
CA PRO A 333 16.45 13.56 -38.42
C PRO A 333 17.98 13.49 -38.20
N PHE A 334 18.53 12.28 -38.33
CA PHE A 334 19.95 11.99 -38.20
C PHE A 334 20.48 11.17 -39.38
N ASN A 335 21.81 11.23 -39.64
CA ASN A 335 22.45 10.41 -40.67
C ASN A 335 22.98 9.07 -40.10
N GLU A 336 24.06 9.13 -39.32
CA GLU A 336 24.70 7.95 -38.78
C GLU A 336 24.49 7.79 -37.27
N GLU A 337 24.45 8.90 -36.56
CA GLU A 337 24.40 8.91 -35.10
C GLU A 337 23.54 10.05 -34.53
N PHE A 338 23.09 9.84 -33.32
CA PHE A 338 22.35 10.85 -32.55
C PHE A 338 22.70 10.76 -31.07
N ASN A 339 22.48 11.85 -30.35
CA ASN A 339 22.63 11.89 -28.89
C ASN A 339 21.29 11.64 -28.21
N LEU A 340 21.33 10.88 -27.14
CA LEU A 340 20.29 10.75 -26.14
C LEU A 340 20.74 11.47 -24.88
N GLU A 341 20.00 12.47 -24.44
CA GLU A 341 20.20 13.16 -23.17
C GLU A 341 18.94 13.06 -22.31
N MET A 342 19.11 12.88 -21.01
CA MET A 342 18.03 12.83 -20.03
C MET A 342 18.58 13.06 -18.63
N THR A 343 17.72 13.53 -17.72
CA THR A 343 18.01 13.58 -16.28
C THR A 343 17.26 12.42 -15.59
N ILE A 344 18.00 11.52 -14.95
CA ILE A 344 17.44 10.36 -14.23
C ILE A 344 17.28 10.75 -12.77
N ASN A 345 16.03 10.80 -12.29
CA ASN A 345 15.67 11.26 -10.96
C ASN A 345 15.46 10.15 -9.94
N THR A 346 15.31 8.90 -10.38
CA THR A 346 15.06 7.76 -9.49
C THR A 346 16.06 6.62 -9.74
N MET A 347 16.46 5.93 -8.68
CA MET A 347 17.27 4.73 -8.80
C MET A 347 16.44 3.56 -9.31
N ASP A 348 16.65 3.17 -10.57
CA ASP A 348 15.96 2.06 -11.23
C ASP A 348 16.87 1.44 -12.30
N ASN A 349 16.39 0.41 -12.97
CA ASN A 349 16.99 -0.14 -14.17
C ASN A 349 16.28 0.45 -15.39
N TYR A 350 16.96 1.35 -16.09
CA TYR A 350 16.44 1.97 -17.29
C TYR A 350 16.89 1.18 -18.52
N LYS A 351 15.95 0.66 -19.27
CA LYS A 351 16.20 -0.06 -20.52
C LYS A 351 16.00 0.91 -21.69
N VAL A 352 17.06 1.13 -22.45
CA VAL A 352 17.05 1.91 -23.70
C VAL A 352 17.03 0.91 -24.87
N GLU A 353 16.02 0.94 -25.71
CA GLU A 353 15.92 0.11 -26.92
C GLU A 353 15.59 0.95 -28.15
N VAL A 354 16.24 0.62 -29.27
CA VAL A 354 15.84 1.13 -30.59
C VAL A 354 15.31 -0.03 -31.40
N VAL A 355 14.14 0.14 -32.02
CA VAL A 355 13.49 -0.86 -32.88
C VAL A 355 13.17 -0.29 -34.25
N ASP A 356 13.14 -1.14 -35.28
CA ASP A 356 12.63 -0.81 -36.61
C ASP A 356 11.08 -0.81 -36.65
N LEU A 357 10.51 -0.53 -37.80
CA LEU A 357 9.06 -0.54 -38.02
C LEU A 357 8.41 -1.93 -37.84
N LEU A 358 9.18 -2.99 -37.90
CA LEU A 358 8.70 -4.38 -37.72
C LEU A 358 8.86 -4.85 -36.30
N GLY A 359 9.46 -4.01 -35.40
CA GLY A 359 9.70 -4.33 -34.00
C GLY A 359 11.01 -5.09 -33.74
N HIS A 360 11.89 -5.23 -34.72
CA HIS A 360 13.20 -5.84 -34.50
C HIS A 360 14.08 -4.91 -33.69
N VAL A 361 14.69 -5.44 -32.64
CA VAL A 361 15.60 -4.68 -31.78
C VAL A 361 16.92 -4.45 -32.48
N ILE A 362 17.23 -3.19 -32.72
CA ILE A 362 18.48 -2.73 -33.37
C ILE A 362 19.55 -2.35 -32.33
N TYR A 363 19.11 -1.85 -31.20
CA TYR A 363 19.98 -1.45 -30.09
C TYR A 363 19.28 -1.72 -28.76
N ASN A 364 20.06 -2.13 -27.77
CA ASN A 364 19.59 -2.40 -26.41
C ASN A 364 20.69 -2.08 -25.42
N LYS A 365 20.35 -1.36 -24.35
CA LYS A 365 21.25 -1.04 -23.24
C LYS A 365 20.47 -0.88 -21.94
N THR A 366 20.99 -1.45 -20.86
CA THR A 366 20.45 -1.22 -19.52
C THR A 366 21.36 -0.27 -18.76
N ILE A 367 20.78 0.74 -18.11
CA ILE A 367 21.45 1.70 -17.22
C ILE A 367 20.95 1.34 -15.81
N SER A 368 21.86 0.91 -14.95
CA SER A 368 21.53 0.48 -13.58
C SER A 368 22.30 1.31 -12.57
N GLY A 369 21.67 1.62 -11.41
CA GLY A 369 22.34 2.28 -10.30
C GLY A 369 22.85 3.68 -10.59
N PHE A 370 22.19 4.42 -11.49
CA PHE A 370 22.61 5.76 -11.91
C PHE A 370 21.48 6.77 -11.62
N MET A 371 21.84 7.93 -11.13
CA MET A 371 20.99 9.13 -10.98
C MET A 371 21.74 10.37 -11.47
N GLY A 372 21.00 11.35 -12.02
CA GLY A 372 21.53 12.61 -12.52
C GLY A 372 21.52 12.69 -14.04
N ALA A 373 22.27 13.65 -14.59
CA ALA A 373 22.34 13.88 -16.02
C ALA A 373 23.04 12.71 -16.75
N TYR A 374 22.33 12.08 -17.67
CA TYR A 374 22.82 10.97 -18.50
C TYR A 374 22.87 11.42 -19.95
N LYS A 375 24.02 11.20 -20.58
CA LYS A 375 24.21 11.47 -22.01
C LYS A 375 24.93 10.30 -22.66
N THR A 376 24.45 9.89 -23.83
CA THR A 376 25.09 8.85 -24.64
C THR A 376 24.90 9.13 -26.12
N ASN A 377 25.87 8.76 -26.94
CA ASN A 377 25.74 8.76 -28.38
C ASN A 377 25.37 7.36 -28.87
N LEU A 378 24.43 7.27 -29.78
CA LEU A 378 24.01 6.01 -30.43
C LEU A 378 24.33 6.09 -31.92
N ASN A 379 25.05 5.09 -32.41
CA ASN A 379 25.43 4.98 -33.83
C ASN A 379 24.62 3.90 -34.51
N LEU A 380 23.91 4.25 -35.57
CA LEU A 380 23.11 3.36 -36.41
C LEU A 380 23.60 3.38 -37.88
N LYS A 381 24.88 3.65 -38.13
CA LYS A 381 25.44 3.77 -39.49
C LYS A 381 25.12 2.57 -40.38
N ASP A 382 25.11 1.37 -39.82
CA ASP A 382 24.92 0.11 -40.55
C ASP A 382 23.41 -0.21 -40.78
N GLN A 383 22.53 0.67 -40.35
CA GLN A 383 21.07 0.52 -40.50
C GLN A 383 20.57 1.27 -41.72
N SER A 384 19.51 0.79 -42.35
CA SER A 384 18.89 1.42 -43.52
C SER A 384 18.27 2.77 -43.20
N LYS A 385 18.17 3.66 -44.18
CA LYS A 385 17.36 4.88 -44.07
C LYS A 385 15.91 4.53 -43.76
N GLY A 386 15.28 5.28 -42.88
CA GLY A 386 13.90 4.99 -42.53
C GLY A 386 13.49 5.50 -41.12
N ILE A 387 12.34 5.01 -40.66
CA ILE A 387 11.77 5.34 -39.38
C ILE A 387 12.14 4.24 -38.38
N TYR A 388 12.58 4.67 -37.20
CA TYR A 388 12.87 3.85 -36.04
C TYR A 388 12.11 4.41 -34.83
N PHE A 389 12.00 3.61 -33.79
CA PHE A 389 11.49 4.06 -32.50
C PHE A 389 12.52 3.77 -31.41
N ILE A 390 12.84 4.79 -30.63
CA ILE A 390 13.61 4.61 -29.42
C ILE A 390 12.66 4.60 -28.23
N SER A 391 12.87 3.67 -27.33
CA SER A 391 12.12 3.58 -26.09
C SER A 391 13.06 3.57 -24.89
N ILE A 392 12.68 4.34 -23.88
CA ILE A 392 13.30 4.31 -22.54
C ILE A 392 12.22 3.78 -21.60
N SER A 393 12.52 2.70 -20.88
CA SER A 393 11.56 2.08 -19.95
C SER A 393 12.24 1.78 -18.61
N CYS A 394 11.47 1.89 -17.54
CA CYS A 394 11.84 1.55 -16.18
C CYS A 394 10.65 0.90 -15.46
N SER A 395 10.74 0.64 -14.16
CA SER A 395 9.65 0.01 -13.39
C SER A 395 8.37 0.83 -13.38
N THR A 396 8.47 2.17 -13.54
CA THR A 396 7.34 3.10 -13.43
C THR A 396 6.70 3.46 -14.76
N GLY A 397 7.33 3.17 -15.91
CA GLY A 397 6.76 3.51 -17.21
C GLY A 397 7.71 3.39 -18.39
N LYS A 398 7.27 3.93 -19.53
CA LYS A 398 7.98 3.88 -20.80
C LYS A 398 7.74 5.17 -21.60
N ASN A 399 8.80 5.79 -22.12
CA ASN A 399 8.73 6.81 -23.16
C ASN A 399 9.11 6.21 -24.51
N VAL A 400 8.43 6.63 -25.56
CA VAL A 400 8.73 6.22 -26.93
C VAL A 400 8.81 7.46 -27.81
N MET A 401 9.90 7.58 -28.55
CA MET A 401 10.12 8.67 -29.50
C MET A 401 10.41 8.15 -30.90
N LYS A 402 9.92 8.86 -31.89
CA LYS A 402 10.18 8.56 -33.29
C LYS A 402 11.55 9.09 -33.70
N LEU A 403 12.34 8.27 -34.38
CA LEU A 403 13.60 8.61 -34.99
C LEU A 403 13.47 8.56 -36.52
N ILE A 404 14.12 9.47 -37.22
CA ILE A 404 14.16 9.50 -38.69
C ILE A 404 15.63 9.45 -39.11
N LYS A 405 16.03 8.37 -39.81
CA LYS A 405 17.37 8.24 -40.40
C LYS A 405 17.30 8.62 -41.88
N GLU A 406 18.15 9.59 -42.28
CA GLU A 406 18.30 10.10 -43.67
C GLU A 406 19.51 9.48 -44.38
#